data_63a583911de9a925877389db5942d251
#
_entry.id   63a583911de9a925877389db5942d251
#
_cell.length_a   1.000
_cell.length_b   1.000
_cell.length_c   1.000
_cell.angle_alpha   90.00
_cell.angle_beta   90.00
_cell.angle_gamma   90.00
#
_symmetry.space_group_name_H-M   'P 1'
#
loop_
_entity.id
_entity.type
_entity.pdbx_description
1 polymer ?
#
loop_
_entity_poly.entity_id
_entity_poly.type
_entity_poly.pdbx_seq_one_letter_code
_entity_poly.pdbx_strand_id
1 'polypeptide(L)'
;MSTVLVAGATGYLGRHIVEELHRRGRRVRAVVRDRARAEKEGPWKSPPLKGLVEEWAVGDVAEPDFVKDLAKGAAQVVSALGVTRQKADPWQIDNLANRAILASALRHGVASFTYVNVLGGEKCPAKLTRAKTAFARTLKRADVVSQIVNPSAYFSDMMSVLKMAKRGKVRIFDPAIRLNPIHGSDLAACICDLMEKGEKGSWDVGGPDVFTWDELARTALAAMGKRPRVGKIPTWILPPALGLTSLFSRRLADAARFATWNMLHDCVGPATGVRRLADFYAENRDLV
;
A
#
# COMPACT_ATOMS: atom_id res chain seq x y z
N MET A 1 0.91 15.28 24.13
CA MET A 1 1.07 14.73 22.74
C MET A 1 -0.03 13.70 22.52
N SER A 2 -0.74 13.77 21.40
CA SER A 2 -1.83 12.86 21.08
C SER A 2 -1.31 11.56 20.44
N THR A 3 -1.87 10.42 20.84
CA THR A 3 -1.51 9.10 20.31
C THR A 3 -2.20 8.87 18.96
N VAL A 4 -1.44 8.37 17.98
CA VAL A 4 -1.93 7.91 16.69
C VAL A 4 -1.88 6.39 16.64
N LEU A 5 -3.03 5.75 16.37
CA LEU A 5 -3.11 4.31 16.14
C LEU A 5 -2.75 4.00 14.68
N VAL A 6 -1.74 3.15 14.45
CA VAL A 6 -1.29 2.74 13.11
C VAL A 6 -1.62 1.27 12.90
N ALA A 7 -2.63 0.99 12.08
CA ALA A 7 -2.96 -0.36 11.64
C ALA A 7 -2.22 -0.70 10.33
N GLY A 8 -1.64 -1.90 10.27
CA GLY A 8 -0.74 -2.28 9.17
C GLY A 8 0.69 -1.74 9.32
N ALA A 9 1.11 -1.41 10.54
CA ALA A 9 2.40 -0.80 10.88
C ALA A 9 3.63 -1.58 10.35
N THR A 10 3.55 -2.91 10.18
CA THR A 10 4.67 -3.75 9.72
C THR A 10 4.80 -3.87 8.20
N GLY A 11 3.83 -3.34 7.44
CA GLY A 11 3.89 -3.27 5.98
C GLY A 11 4.92 -2.24 5.49
N TYR A 12 5.28 -2.30 4.19
CA TYR A 12 6.21 -1.33 3.58
C TYR A 12 5.82 0.13 3.90
N LEU A 13 4.60 0.53 3.54
CA LEU A 13 4.11 1.89 3.81
C LEU A 13 3.91 2.15 5.31
N GLY A 14 3.36 1.18 6.05
CA GLY A 14 3.07 1.37 7.48
C GLY A 14 4.30 1.71 8.30
N ARG A 15 5.46 1.15 7.96
CA ARG A 15 6.74 1.45 8.60
C ARG A 15 7.17 2.91 8.36
N HIS A 16 7.04 3.40 7.14
CA HIS A 16 7.32 4.80 6.82
C HIS A 16 6.33 5.76 7.49
N ILE A 17 5.06 5.36 7.64
CA ILE A 17 4.07 6.16 8.40
C ILE A 17 4.49 6.26 9.87
N VAL A 18 4.89 5.15 10.50
CA VAL A 18 5.37 5.16 11.90
C VAL A 18 6.60 6.04 12.06
N GLU A 19 7.59 5.91 11.17
CA GLU A 19 8.80 6.73 11.17
C GLU A 19 8.48 8.23 11.02
N GLU A 20 7.60 8.58 10.09
CA GLU A 20 7.23 9.97 9.84
C GLU A 20 6.43 10.58 11.02
N LEU A 21 5.50 9.82 11.60
CA LEU A 21 4.78 10.25 12.81
C LEU A 21 5.73 10.49 13.99
N HIS A 22 6.67 9.57 14.21
CA HIS A 22 7.69 9.72 15.25
C HIS A 22 8.56 10.96 15.01
N ARG A 23 9.04 11.16 13.77
CA ARG A 23 9.80 12.35 13.35
C ARG A 23 9.06 13.67 13.61
N ARG A 24 7.72 13.65 13.53
CA ARG A 24 6.84 14.80 13.86
C ARG A 24 6.51 14.90 15.35
N GLY A 25 7.14 14.11 16.21
CA GLY A 25 6.91 14.12 17.66
C GLY A 25 5.53 13.58 18.07
N ARG A 26 4.89 12.75 17.24
CA ARG A 26 3.61 12.09 17.56
C ARG A 26 3.86 10.80 18.33
N ARG A 27 3.05 10.51 19.32
CA ARG A 27 3.06 9.20 19.99
C ARG A 27 2.41 8.16 19.09
N VAL A 28 3.06 7.03 18.88
CA VAL A 28 2.58 5.97 17.98
C VAL A 28 2.15 4.74 18.78
N ARG A 29 0.90 4.30 18.57
CA ARG A 29 0.45 2.95 18.92
C ARG A 29 0.46 2.09 17.67
N ALA A 30 1.41 1.15 17.57
CA ALA A 30 1.53 0.26 16.41
C ALA A 30 0.76 -1.04 16.63
N VAL A 31 -0.13 -1.37 15.69
CA VAL A 31 -0.84 -2.66 15.66
C VAL A 31 0.00 -3.68 14.92
N VAL A 32 0.43 -4.73 15.61
CA VAL A 32 1.32 -5.75 15.07
C VAL A 32 0.92 -7.15 15.54
N ARG A 33 1.24 -8.18 14.76
CA ARG A 33 1.08 -9.58 15.18
C ARG A 33 2.31 -10.14 15.88
N ASP A 34 3.47 -9.58 15.56
CA ASP A 34 4.77 -9.98 16.09
C ASP A 34 5.66 -8.75 16.26
N ARG A 35 5.90 -8.38 17.52
CA ARG A 35 6.72 -7.23 17.88
C ARG A 35 8.19 -7.45 17.50
N ALA A 36 8.75 -8.60 17.78
CA ALA A 36 10.17 -8.88 17.52
C ALA A 36 10.50 -8.78 16.02
N ARG A 37 9.55 -9.19 15.16
CA ARG A 37 9.65 -9.00 13.71
C ARG A 37 9.47 -7.54 13.31
N ALA A 38 8.60 -6.80 13.97
CA ALA A 38 8.37 -5.38 13.70
C ALA A 38 9.60 -4.52 14.02
N GLU A 39 10.33 -4.86 15.07
CA GLU A 39 11.55 -4.16 15.50
C GLU A 39 12.76 -4.36 14.57
N LYS A 40 12.70 -5.32 13.64
CA LYS A 40 13.73 -5.54 12.59
C LYS A 40 13.39 -4.71 11.35
N GLU A 41 14.40 -4.52 10.49
CA GLU A 41 14.24 -3.93 9.15
C GLU A 41 13.14 -4.68 8.38
N GLY A 42 12.33 -3.93 7.66
CA GLY A 42 11.21 -4.45 6.89
C GLY A 42 11.54 -4.71 5.42
N PRO A 43 10.52 -5.02 4.60
CA PRO A 43 10.69 -5.25 3.17
C PRO A 43 11.31 -4.04 2.48
N TRP A 44 12.28 -4.29 1.59
CA TRP A 44 12.92 -3.26 0.77
C TRP A 44 13.54 -2.14 1.61
N LYS A 45 14.28 -2.54 2.65
CA LYS A 45 14.96 -1.65 3.59
C LYS A 45 14.03 -0.61 4.25
N SER A 46 12.72 -0.94 4.35
CA SER A 46 11.80 -0.07 5.11
C SER A 46 12.15 -0.09 6.60
N PRO A 47 11.97 1.05 7.32
CA PRO A 47 12.58 1.27 8.62
C PRO A 47 12.18 0.22 9.67
N PRO A 48 13.11 -0.17 10.57
CA PRO A 48 12.78 -0.93 11.77
C PRO A 48 11.92 -0.06 12.69
N LEU A 49 10.97 -0.68 13.42
CA LEU A 49 10.09 0.07 14.33
C LEU A 49 10.65 0.20 15.75
N LYS A 50 11.84 -0.36 16.02
CA LYS A 50 12.51 -0.26 17.33
C LYS A 50 12.81 1.20 17.66
N GLY A 51 12.35 1.66 18.82
CA GLY A 51 12.55 3.04 19.29
C GLY A 51 11.61 4.07 18.66
N LEU A 52 10.73 3.69 17.70
CA LEU A 52 9.80 4.59 17.04
C LEU A 52 8.35 4.46 17.55
N VAL A 53 8.09 3.50 18.44
CA VAL A 53 6.74 3.13 18.90
C VAL A 53 6.67 3.22 20.42
N GLU A 54 5.76 4.02 20.95
CA GLU A 54 5.53 4.16 22.38
C GLU A 54 4.60 3.08 22.93
N GLU A 55 3.63 2.61 22.11
CA GLU A 55 2.66 1.61 22.54
C GLU A 55 2.53 0.49 21.50
N TRP A 56 2.67 -0.75 21.94
CA TRP A 56 2.51 -1.93 21.10
C TRP A 56 1.16 -2.60 21.35
N ALA A 57 0.28 -2.61 20.35
CA ALA A 57 -0.93 -3.41 20.35
C ALA A 57 -0.61 -4.73 19.61
N VAL A 58 -0.32 -5.78 20.36
CA VAL A 58 0.07 -7.08 19.80
C VAL A 58 -1.13 -8.01 19.74
N GLY A 59 -1.59 -8.35 18.53
CA GLY A 59 -2.75 -9.23 18.29
C GLY A 59 -3.15 -9.30 16.84
N ASP A 60 -4.21 -10.03 16.55
CA ASP A 60 -4.76 -10.15 15.20
C ASP A 60 -6.01 -9.25 15.05
N VAL A 61 -6.00 -8.40 14.05
CA VAL A 61 -7.13 -7.51 13.74
C VAL A 61 -8.38 -8.25 13.22
N ALA A 62 -8.28 -9.55 12.97
CA ALA A 62 -9.41 -10.40 12.67
C ALA A 62 -10.15 -10.89 13.94
N GLU A 63 -9.55 -10.75 15.13
CA GLU A 63 -10.11 -11.16 16.40
C GLU A 63 -10.98 -10.04 17.00
N PRO A 64 -12.29 -10.25 17.20
CA PRO A 64 -13.21 -9.21 17.66
C PRO A 64 -12.83 -8.61 19.03
N ASP A 65 -12.43 -9.44 19.99
CA ASP A 65 -12.06 -8.97 21.34
C ASP A 65 -10.80 -8.10 21.33
N PHE A 66 -9.83 -8.42 20.47
CA PHE A 66 -8.63 -7.59 20.30
C PHE A 66 -8.97 -6.21 19.74
N VAL A 67 -9.88 -6.14 18.78
CA VAL A 67 -10.17 -4.88 18.07
C VAL A 67 -11.16 -4.01 18.85
N LYS A 68 -11.96 -4.59 19.75
CA LYS A 68 -13.06 -3.90 20.45
C LYS A 68 -12.66 -2.56 21.04
N ASP A 69 -11.54 -2.50 21.75
CA ASP A 69 -11.06 -1.28 22.43
C ASP A 69 -9.70 -0.77 21.89
N LEU A 70 -9.34 -1.21 20.68
CA LEU A 70 -8.03 -0.95 20.07
C LEU A 70 -7.72 0.54 19.94
N ALA A 71 -8.74 1.37 19.66
CA ALA A 71 -8.60 2.82 19.50
C ALA A 71 -8.77 3.61 20.81
N LYS A 72 -8.97 2.95 21.98
CA LYS A 72 -9.13 3.63 23.25
C LYS A 72 -7.93 4.53 23.56
N GLY A 73 -8.17 5.83 23.78
CA GLY A 73 -7.14 6.84 24.05
C GLY A 73 -6.32 7.28 22.84
N ALA A 74 -6.60 6.78 21.63
CA ALA A 74 -6.03 7.33 20.41
C ALA A 74 -6.81 8.57 19.97
N ALA A 75 -6.10 9.62 19.53
CA ALA A 75 -6.72 10.83 18.97
C ALA A 75 -7.02 10.67 17.47
N GLN A 76 -6.20 9.92 16.75
CA GLN A 76 -6.31 9.69 15.33
C GLN A 76 -5.99 8.23 15.00
N VAL A 77 -6.56 7.72 13.90
CA VAL A 77 -6.25 6.40 13.35
C VAL A 77 -5.75 6.56 11.93
N VAL A 78 -4.68 5.83 11.59
CA VAL A 78 -4.27 5.61 10.20
C VAL A 78 -4.22 4.12 9.90
N SER A 79 -4.88 3.71 8.82
CA SER A 79 -4.88 2.31 8.38
C SER A 79 -4.23 2.18 7.01
N ALA A 80 -3.07 1.51 7.00
CA ALA A 80 -2.38 0.98 5.83
C ALA A 80 -2.55 -0.55 5.75
N LEU A 81 -3.63 -1.11 6.34
CA LEU A 81 -3.94 -2.52 6.23
C LEU A 81 -4.22 -2.90 4.77
N GLY A 82 -3.67 -4.03 4.38
CA GLY A 82 -3.90 -4.58 3.06
C GLY A 82 -3.27 -5.97 2.91
N VAL A 83 -3.93 -6.84 2.12
CA VAL A 83 -3.46 -8.20 1.85
C VAL A 83 -2.76 -8.24 0.51
N THR A 84 -1.50 -7.79 0.45
CA THR A 84 -0.69 -7.90 -0.78
C THR A 84 0.12 -9.19 -0.82
N ARG A 85 0.63 -9.65 0.32
CA ARG A 85 1.54 -10.82 0.42
C ARG A 85 1.13 -11.87 1.45
N GLN A 86 0.03 -11.65 2.16
CA GLN A 86 -0.46 -12.55 3.21
C GLN A 86 -1.40 -13.61 2.63
N LYS A 87 -1.51 -14.76 3.30
CA LYS A 87 -2.46 -15.83 2.92
C LYS A 87 -3.91 -15.54 3.36
N ALA A 88 -4.22 -14.33 3.84
CA ALA A 88 -5.55 -13.94 4.31
C ALA A 88 -6.51 -13.58 3.16
N ASP A 89 -7.81 -13.65 3.42
CA ASP A 89 -8.84 -13.18 2.50
C ASP A 89 -8.86 -11.64 2.49
N PRO A 90 -8.75 -10.98 1.32
CA PRO A 90 -8.87 -9.52 1.22
C PRO A 90 -10.15 -8.96 1.84
N TRP A 91 -11.30 -9.63 1.70
CA TRP A 91 -12.54 -9.15 2.28
C TRP A 91 -12.50 -9.09 3.80
N GLN A 92 -11.87 -10.08 4.44
CA GLN A 92 -11.72 -10.11 5.90
C GLN A 92 -10.79 -8.98 6.40
N ILE A 93 -9.67 -8.75 5.73
CA ILE A 93 -8.66 -7.79 6.20
C ILE A 93 -8.94 -6.37 5.69
N ASP A 94 -9.11 -6.21 4.36
CA ASP A 94 -9.23 -4.88 3.76
C ASP A 94 -10.59 -4.23 4.02
N ASN A 95 -11.66 -5.04 4.27
CA ASN A 95 -12.98 -4.52 4.58
C ASN A 95 -13.37 -4.76 6.06
N LEU A 96 -13.55 -6.01 6.49
CA LEU A 96 -14.17 -6.29 7.80
C LEU A 96 -13.29 -5.87 8.98
N ALA A 97 -11.99 -6.16 8.96
CA ALA A 97 -11.08 -5.72 10.02
C ALA A 97 -11.00 -4.19 10.10
N ASN A 98 -10.94 -3.49 8.95
CA ASN A 98 -10.97 -2.03 8.94
C ASN A 98 -12.31 -1.46 9.49
N ARG A 99 -13.44 -2.13 9.21
CA ARG A 99 -14.74 -1.75 9.80
C ARG A 99 -14.76 -1.94 11.32
N ALA A 100 -14.15 -3.01 11.82
CA ALA A 100 -14.03 -3.24 13.26
C ALA A 100 -13.16 -2.18 13.94
N ILE A 101 -12.03 -1.80 13.32
CA ILE A 101 -11.19 -0.70 13.81
C ILE A 101 -11.94 0.63 13.77
N LEU A 102 -12.71 0.89 12.71
CA LEU A 102 -13.55 2.09 12.62
C LEU A 102 -14.61 2.13 13.74
N ALA A 103 -15.27 1.00 14.02
CA ALA A 103 -16.23 0.89 15.10
C ALA A 103 -15.59 1.17 16.48
N SER A 104 -14.35 0.68 16.69
CA SER A 104 -13.56 1.03 17.88
C SER A 104 -13.24 2.52 17.92
N ALA A 105 -12.83 3.12 16.80
CA ALA A 105 -12.52 4.54 16.68
C ALA A 105 -13.73 5.43 17.02
N LEU A 106 -14.90 5.11 16.46
CA LEU A 106 -16.16 5.83 16.74
C LEU A 106 -16.58 5.72 18.19
N ARG A 107 -16.49 4.52 18.81
CA ARG A 107 -16.82 4.29 20.22
C ARG A 107 -15.97 5.12 21.16
N HIS A 108 -14.70 5.35 20.80
CA HIS A 108 -13.74 6.05 21.66
C HIS A 108 -13.51 7.51 21.25
N GLY A 109 -14.35 8.07 20.38
CA GLY A 109 -14.32 9.50 20.04
C GLY A 109 -13.05 9.93 19.28
N VAL A 110 -12.49 9.05 18.42
CA VAL A 110 -11.34 9.38 17.58
C VAL A 110 -11.70 10.53 16.63
N ALA A 111 -10.86 11.56 16.56
CA ALA A 111 -11.14 12.75 15.75
C ALA A 111 -11.06 12.50 14.24
N SER A 112 -10.09 11.69 13.78
CA SER A 112 -9.93 11.41 12.34
C SER A 112 -9.51 9.97 12.07
N PHE A 113 -9.94 9.46 10.91
CA PHE A 113 -9.56 8.15 10.40
C PHE A 113 -9.02 8.30 8.98
N THR A 114 -7.72 8.07 8.81
CA THR A 114 -7.03 8.08 7.51
C THR A 114 -6.89 6.65 6.98
N TYR A 115 -7.32 6.44 5.75
CA TYR A 115 -7.31 5.12 5.11
C TYR A 115 -6.55 5.13 3.79
N VAL A 116 -5.68 4.15 3.61
CA VAL A 116 -4.92 3.97 2.36
C VAL A 116 -5.67 3.00 1.45
N ASN A 117 -6.24 3.55 0.39
CA ASN A 117 -6.99 2.84 -0.65
C ASN A 117 -6.08 2.54 -1.86
N VAL A 118 -6.62 2.59 -3.07
CA VAL A 118 -5.93 2.42 -4.37
C VAL A 118 -6.54 3.37 -5.40
N LEU A 119 -5.72 4.06 -6.16
CA LEU A 119 -6.18 4.92 -7.27
C LEU A 119 -6.91 4.09 -8.33
N GLY A 120 -8.12 4.53 -8.70
CA GLY A 120 -8.96 3.83 -9.68
C GLY A 120 -9.44 2.43 -9.25
N GLY A 121 -9.25 2.06 -7.97
CA GLY A 121 -9.58 0.74 -7.45
C GLY A 121 -11.07 0.36 -7.58
N GLU A 122 -11.97 1.34 -7.68
CA GLU A 122 -13.41 1.13 -7.89
C GLU A 122 -13.73 0.54 -9.27
N LYS A 123 -12.86 0.71 -10.25
CA LYS A 123 -12.99 0.17 -11.62
C LYS A 123 -12.33 -1.22 -11.75
N CYS A 124 -11.44 -1.57 -10.85
CA CYS A 124 -10.72 -2.84 -10.91
C CYS A 124 -11.60 -4.01 -10.41
N PRO A 125 -11.72 -5.12 -11.17
CA PRO A 125 -12.59 -6.23 -10.81
C PRO A 125 -12.01 -7.18 -9.74
N ALA A 126 -10.79 -6.93 -9.27
CA ALA A 126 -10.14 -7.75 -8.27
C ALA A 126 -10.85 -7.69 -6.90
N LYS A 127 -10.87 -8.80 -6.17
CA LYS A 127 -11.50 -8.89 -4.84
C LYS A 127 -10.85 -7.92 -3.85
N LEU A 128 -9.53 -7.76 -3.94
CA LEU A 128 -8.76 -6.82 -3.12
C LEU A 128 -9.28 -5.39 -3.24
N THR A 129 -9.42 -4.87 -4.46
CA THR A 129 -9.88 -3.49 -4.70
C THR A 129 -11.35 -3.31 -4.37
N ARG A 130 -12.18 -4.34 -4.61
CA ARG A 130 -13.59 -4.35 -4.18
C ARG A 130 -13.72 -4.26 -2.66
N ALA A 131 -12.90 -5.00 -1.90
CA ALA A 131 -12.88 -4.94 -0.44
C ALA A 131 -12.45 -3.56 0.06
N LYS A 132 -11.39 -2.99 -0.51
CA LYS A 132 -10.91 -1.65 -0.18
C LYS A 132 -11.96 -0.56 -0.48
N THR A 133 -12.56 -0.61 -1.65
CA THR A 133 -13.62 0.33 -2.07
C THR A 133 -14.86 0.21 -1.17
N ALA A 134 -15.22 -0.99 -0.75
CA ALA A 134 -16.35 -1.21 0.18
C ALA A 134 -16.09 -0.55 1.54
N PHE A 135 -14.89 -0.69 2.09
CA PHE A 135 -14.52 0.00 3.33
C PHE A 135 -14.45 1.52 3.14
N ALA A 136 -13.82 2.01 2.07
CA ALA A 136 -13.76 3.44 1.77
C ALA A 136 -15.14 4.10 1.73
N ARG A 137 -16.15 3.41 1.14
CA ARG A 137 -17.55 3.86 1.13
C ARG A 137 -18.15 3.89 2.54
N THR A 138 -17.84 2.89 3.39
CA THR A 138 -18.27 2.87 4.80
C THR A 138 -17.67 4.02 5.56
N LEU A 139 -16.38 4.26 5.41
CA LEU A 139 -15.64 5.33 6.09
C LEU A 139 -16.16 6.72 5.70
N LYS A 140 -16.44 6.95 4.41
CA LYS A 140 -17.02 8.25 3.93
C LYS A 140 -18.32 8.63 4.61
N ARG A 141 -19.12 7.64 5.05
CA ARG A 141 -20.43 7.83 5.70
C ARG A 141 -20.36 7.87 7.22
N ALA A 142 -19.20 7.57 7.79
CA ALA A 142 -19.01 7.54 9.25
C ALA A 142 -18.94 8.97 9.82
N ASP A 143 -19.36 9.09 11.08
CA ASP A 143 -19.26 10.33 11.86
C ASP A 143 -17.87 10.49 12.45
N VAL A 144 -16.90 10.70 11.57
CA VAL A 144 -15.49 10.97 11.87
C VAL A 144 -14.90 11.76 10.70
N VAL A 145 -13.85 12.54 10.95
CA VAL A 145 -13.09 13.14 9.85
C VAL A 145 -12.43 12.01 9.04
N SER A 146 -13.08 11.66 7.93
CA SER A 146 -12.63 10.56 7.06
C SER A 146 -11.68 11.09 5.98
N GLN A 147 -10.46 10.53 5.94
CA GLN A 147 -9.43 10.87 4.96
C GLN A 147 -9.07 9.62 4.17
N ILE A 148 -9.26 9.67 2.85
CA ILE A 148 -8.98 8.53 1.98
C ILE A 148 -7.87 8.93 1.02
N VAL A 149 -6.75 8.22 1.07
CA VAL A 149 -5.59 8.43 0.22
C VAL A 149 -5.53 7.30 -0.80
N ASN A 150 -5.52 7.65 -2.08
CA ASN A 150 -5.51 6.71 -3.19
C ASN A 150 -4.14 6.79 -3.93
N PRO A 151 -3.12 6.05 -3.49
CA PRO A 151 -1.85 6.00 -4.20
C PRO A 151 -1.98 5.26 -5.54
N SER A 152 -1.19 5.70 -6.53
CA SER A 152 -1.12 5.07 -7.85
C SER A 152 -0.47 3.69 -7.79
N ALA A 153 0.75 3.61 -7.29
CA ALA A 153 1.51 2.38 -7.07
C ALA A 153 2.67 2.66 -6.10
N TYR A 154 3.25 1.64 -5.50
CA TYR A 154 4.43 1.80 -4.65
C TYR A 154 5.71 1.44 -5.38
N PHE A 155 6.84 2.07 -5.03
CA PHE A 155 8.15 1.62 -5.47
C PHE A 155 8.41 0.15 -5.13
N SER A 156 7.92 -0.32 -3.98
CA SER A 156 8.01 -1.72 -3.57
C SER A 156 7.30 -2.71 -4.52
N ASP A 157 6.25 -2.27 -5.23
CA ASP A 157 5.56 -3.10 -6.21
C ASP A 157 6.39 -3.21 -7.51
N MET A 158 7.11 -2.15 -7.83
CA MET A 158 8.01 -2.10 -9.00
C MET A 158 9.23 -3.02 -8.86
N MET A 159 9.52 -3.53 -7.65
CA MET A 159 10.56 -4.55 -7.45
C MET A 159 10.30 -5.86 -8.20
N SER A 160 9.05 -6.13 -8.56
CA SER A 160 8.70 -7.24 -9.45
C SER A 160 9.27 -7.06 -10.86
N VAL A 161 9.30 -5.83 -11.35
CA VAL A 161 9.90 -5.46 -12.64
C VAL A 161 11.43 -5.56 -12.57
N LEU A 162 12.03 -5.10 -11.46
CA LEU A 162 13.48 -5.24 -11.23
C LEU A 162 13.91 -6.73 -11.21
N LYS A 163 13.10 -7.62 -10.61
CA LYS A 163 13.33 -9.07 -10.65
C LYS A 163 13.31 -9.66 -12.06
N MET A 164 12.42 -9.16 -12.93
CA MET A 164 12.44 -9.55 -14.35
C MET A 164 13.70 -9.00 -15.03
N ALA A 165 14.07 -7.75 -14.78
CA ALA A 165 15.25 -7.10 -15.33
C ALA A 165 16.56 -7.84 -14.97
N LYS A 166 16.67 -8.37 -13.74
CA LYS A 166 17.81 -9.23 -13.35
C LYS A 166 18.03 -10.40 -14.30
N ARG A 167 16.95 -10.98 -14.84
CA ARG A 167 16.99 -12.07 -15.83
C ARG A 167 17.29 -11.59 -17.25
N GLY A 168 17.54 -10.28 -17.44
CA GLY A 168 17.92 -9.67 -18.71
C GLY A 168 16.77 -9.37 -19.67
N LYS A 169 15.51 -9.57 -19.27
CA LYS A 169 14.35 -9.28 -20.11
C LYS A 169 13.13 -8.91 -19.24
N VAL A 170 12.48 -7.81 -19.55
CA VAL A 170 11.19 -7.42 -18.96
C VAL A 170 10.08 -7.69 -19.96
N ARG A 171 8.97 -8.24 -19.50
CA ARG A 171 7.77 -8.48 -20.30
C ARG A 171 6.62 -7.62 -19.82
N ILE A 172 5.97 -6.91 -20.73
CA ILE A 172 4.86 -5.99 -20.49
C ILE A 172 3.70 -6.30 -21.45
N PHE A 173 2.49 -5.84 -21.13
CA PHE A 173 1.33 -5.98 -22.00
C PHE A 173 1.22 -4.82 -22.97
N ASP A 174 1.02 -3.61 -22.45
CA ASP A 174 0.94 -2.39 -23.27
C ASP A 174 2.05 -1.41 -22.88
N PRO A 175 2.96 -1.08 -23.81
CA PRO A 175 4.07 -0.17 -23.53
C PRO A 175 3.64 1.27 -23.24
N ALA A 176 2.46 1.71 -23.71
CA ALA A 176 2.00 3.10 -23.64
C ALA A 176 1.25 3.45 -22.35
N ILE A 177 0.75 2.47 -21.61
CA ILE A 177 0.04 2.68 -20.34
C ILE A 177 0.96 3.35 -19.32
N ARG A 178 0.44 4.36 -18.63
CA ARG A 178 1.20 5.24 -17.75
C ARG A 178 0.90 5.01 -16.28
N LEU A 179 1.93 5.16 -15.46
CA LEU A 179 1.82 5.15 -14.00
C LEU A 179 2.90 6.06 -13.39
N ASN A 180 2.64 6.54 -12.17
CA ASN A 180 3.64 7.28 -11.41
C ASN A 180 3.76 6.70 -10.00
N PRO A 181 4.54 5.61 -9.82
CA PRO A 181 4.74 4.99 -8.52
C PRO A 181 5.37 5.98 -7.54
N ILE A 182 5.07 5.80 -6.24
CA ILE A 182 5.52 6.68 -5.16
C ILE A 182 6.36 5.92 -4.14
N HIS A 183 7.37 6.58 -3.57
CA HIS A 183 8.13 6.05 -2.46
C HIS A 183 7.32 6.04 -1.16
N GLY A 184 7.51 5.01 -0.32
CA GLY A 184 6.77 4.87 0.95
C GLY A 184 6.94 6.07 1.89
N SER A 185 8.13 6.67 1.97
CA SER A 185 8.36 7.82 2.84
C SER A 185 7.71 9.11 2.30
N ASP A 186 7.68 9.33 0.98
CA ASP A 186 7.01 10.49 0.39
C ASP A 186 5.49 10.40 0.58
N LEU A 187 4.92 9.19 0.42
CA LEU A 187 3.52 8.95 0.69
C LEU A 187 3.19 9.08 2.18
N ALA A 188 4.07 8.63 3.07
CA ALA A 188 3.90 8.80 4.52
C ALA A 188 3.89 10.27 4.93
N ALA A 189 4.79 11.09 4.36
CA ALA A 189 4.80 12.53 4.58
C ALA A 189 3.48 13.18 4.12
N CYS A 190 3.00 12.85 2.90
CA CYS A 190 1.72 13.32 2.38
C CYS A 190 0.53 12.91 3.29
N ILE A 191 0.51 11.66 3.77
CA ILE A 191 -0.52 11.17 4.71
C ILE A 191 -0.49 11.99 6.00
N CYS A 192 0.68 12.22 6.59
CA CYS A 192 0.82 12.99 7.82
C CYS A 192 0.39 14.46 7.61
N ASP A 193 0.71 15.08 6.47
CA ASP A 193 0.25 16.43 6.13
C ASP A 193 -1.29 16.51 6.09
N LEU A 194 -1.95 15.52 5.48
CA LEU A 194 -3.41 15.43 5.44
C LEU A 194 -4.01 15.23 6.84
N MET A 195 -3.37 14.40 7.67
CA MET A 195 -3.78 14.20 9.06
C MET A 195 -3.70 15.49 9.90
N GLU A 196 -2.66 16.31 9.69
CA GLU A 196 -2.48 17.59 10.37
C GLU A 196 -3.48 18.64 9.90
N LYS A 197 -3.81 18.70 8.60
CA LYS A 197 -4.86 19.57 8.08
C LYS A 197 -6.23 19.27 8.64
N GLY A 198 -6.49 18.01 9.00
CA GLY A 198 -7.76 17.61 9.61
C GLY A 198 -8.99 17.74 8.71
N GLU A 199 -8.79 17.84 7.39
CA GLU A 199 -9.87 17.99 6.42
C GLU A 199 -10.46 16.62 6.02
N LYS A 200 -11.78 16.57 5.89
CA LYS A 200 -12.47 15.38 5.34
C LYS A 200 -12.36 15.36 3.83
N GLY A 201 -11.91 14.24 3.25
CA GLY A 201 -11.76 14.16 1.79
C GLY A 201 -11.23 12.85 1.25
N SER A 202 -10.94 12.88 -0.06
CA SER A 202 -10.31 11.78 -0.78
C SER A 202 -9.30 12.35 -1.77
N TRP A 203 -8.06 11.91 -1.69
CA TRP A 203 -6.94 12.44 -2.46
C TRP A 203 -6.27 11.32 -3.26
N ASP A 204 -6.14 11.57 -4.56
CA ASP A 204 -5.32 10.75 -5.44
C ASP A 204 -3.88 11.22 -5.33
N VAL A 205 -2.94 10.28 -5.26
CA VAL A 205 -1.51 10.58 -5.03
C VAL A 205 -0.65 9.72 -5.92
N GLY A 206 0.31 10.34 -6.61
CA GLY A 206 1.32 9.64 -7.40
C GLY A 206 2.72 10.14 -7.08
N GLY A 207 3.74 9.41 -7.51
CA GLY A 207 5.13 9.85 -7.38
C GLY A 207 5.49 10.99 -8.32
N PRO A 208 6.71 11.56 -8.18
CA PRO A 208 7.14 12.74 -8.94
C PRO A 208 7.34 12.48 -10.43
N ASP A 209 7.62 11.23 -10.81
CA ASP A 209 7.88 10.83 -12.20
C ASP A 209 6.74 9.99 -12.76
N VAL A 210 6.24 10.39 -13.94
CA VAL A 210 5.31 9.60 -14.74
C VAL A 210 6.10 8.73 -15.71
N PHE A 211 5.86 7.43 -15.69
CA PHE A 211 6.44 6.45 -16.58
C PHE A 211 5.38 5.80 -17.46
N THR A 212 5.71 5.52 -18.69
CA THR A 212 5.10 4.43 -19.43
C THR A 212 5.66 3.09 -18.96
N TRP A 213 4.96 1.97 -19.19
CA TRP A 213 5.51 0.65 -18.84
C TRP A 213 6.82 0.34 -19.57
N ASP A 214 7.02 0.87 -20.80
CA ASP A 214 8.29 0.71 -21.53
C ASP A 214 9.43 1.46 -20.84
N GLU A 215 9.22 2.73 -20.46
CA GLU A 215 10.21 3.53 -19.72
C GLU A 215 10.56 2.90 -18.37
N LEU A 216 9.55 2.44 -17.62
CA LEU A 216 9.76 1.77 -16.34
C LEU A 216 10.56 0.47 -16.51
N ALA A 217 10.26 -0.32 -17.55
CA ALA A 217 11.00 -1.54 -17.88
C ALA A 217 12.46 -1.24 -18.23
N ARG A 218 12.73 -0.18 -19.01
CA ARG A 218 14.08 0.27 -19.36
C ARG A 218 14.84 0.78 -18.15
N THR A 219 14.19 1.55 -17.28
CA THR A 219 14.78 2.01 -16.00
C THR A 219 15.22 0.82 -15.14
N ALA A 220 14.39 -0.21 -15.02
CA ALA A 220 14.73 -1.42 -14.28
C ALA A 220 15.91 -2.19 -14.90
N LEU A 221 15.95 -2.32 -16.25
CA LEU A 221 17.06 -2.97 -16.95
C LEU A 221 18.36 -2.20 -16.79
N ALA A 222 18.31 -0.86 -16.87
CA ALA A 222 19.46 0.02 -16.66
C ALA A 222 20.02 -0.12 -15.23
N ALA A 223 19.14 -0.14 -14.19
CA ALA A 223 19.54 -0.34 -12.81
C ALA A 223 20.26 -1.68 -12.57
N MET A 224 19.95 -2.69 -13.40
CA MET A 224 20.60 -4.00 -13.37
C MET A 224 21.82 -4.10 -14.32
N GLY A 225 22.22 -3.01 -14.97
CA GLY A 225 23.32 -3.02 -15.96
C GLY A 225 23.05 -3.90 -17.18
N LYS A 226 21.77 -4.10 -17.56
CA LYS A 226 21.36 -4.94 -18.68
C LYS A 226 21.00 -4.13 -19.90
N ARG A 227 21.22 -4.72 -21.11
CA ARG A 227 20.72 -4.12 -22.36
C ARG A 227 19.19 -4.05 -22.33
N PRO A 228 18.55 -3.01 -22.93
CA PRO A 228 17.11 -2.83 -22.91
C PRO A 228 16.39 -3.88 -23.78
N ARG A 229 16.00 -4.99 -23.18
CA ARG A 229 15.21 -6.05 -23.81
C ARG A 229 13.81 -6.07 -23.21
N VAL A 230 12.92 -5.27 -23.79
CA VAL A 230 11.50 -5.23 -23.42
C VAL A 230 10.71 -6.06 -24.41
N GLY A 231 9.94 -7.02 -23.92
CA GLY A 231 9.09 -7.88 -24.75
C GLY A 231 7.62 -7.64 -24.48
N LYS A 232 6.81 -7.57 -25.53
CA LYS A 232 5.35 -7.46 -25.42
C LYS A 232 4.72 -8.84 -25.23
N ILE A 233 3.74 -8.93 -24.33
CA ILE A 233 2.89 -10.10 -24.12
C ILE A 233 1.54 -9.80 -24.78
N PRO A 234 1.03 -10.61 -25.70
CA PRO A 234 -0.28 -10.39 -26.28
C PRO A 234 -1.39 -10.50 -25.22
N THR A 235 -2.32 -9.55 -25.20
CA THR A 235 -3.38 -9.49 -24.17
C THR A 235 -4.41 -10.62 -24.28
N TRP A 236 -4.55 -11.23 -25.47
CA TRP A 236 -5.49 -12.34 -25.70
C TRP A 236 -5.16 -13.59 -24.86
N ILE A 237 -3.92 -13.73 -24.37
CA ILE A 237 -3.54 -14.85 -23.51
C ILE A 237 -4.05 -14.70 -22.06
N LEU A 238 -4.48 -13.49 -21.65
CA LEU A 238 -4.88 -13.21 -20.27
C LEU A 238 -6.13 -13.99 -19.81
N PRO A 239 -7.26 -14.00 -20.59
CA PRO A 239 -8.44 -14.73 -20.15
C PRO A 239 -8.18 -16.22 -19.90
N PRO A 240 -7.56 -16.99 -20.81
CA PRO A 240 -7.26 -18.39 -20.55
C PRO A 240 -6.26 -18.59 -19.40
N ALA A 241 -5.24 -17.73 -19.28
CA ALA A 241 -4.26 -17.82 -18.18
C ALA A 241 -4.90 -17.55 -16.80
N LEU A 242 -5.77 -16.54 -16.69
CA LEU A 242 -6.50 -16.25 -15.48
C LEU A 242 -7.51 -17.34 -15.14
N GLY A 243 -8.20 -17.89 -16.15
CA GLY A 243 -9.09 -19.03 -16.01
C GLY A 243 -8.36 -20.25 -15.43
N LEU A 244 -7.25 -20.64 -16.03
CA LEU A 244 -6.43 -21.75 -15.57
C LEU A 244 -5.89 -21.51 -14.15
N THR A 245 -5.37 -20.32 -13.88
CA THR A 245 -4.87 -19.96 -12.53
C THR A 245 -5.98 -20.07 -11.48
N SER A 246 -7.23 -19.74 -11.82
CA SER A 246 -8.37 -19.80 -10.92
C SER A 246 -8.76 -21.22 -10.49
N LEU A 247 -8.47 -22.22 -11.31
CA LEU A 247 -8.68 -23.63 -10.98
C LEU A 247 -7.72 -24.11 -9.89
N PHE A 248 -6.49 -23.60 -9.88
CA PHE A 248 -5.48 -23.98 -8.88
C PHE A 248 -5.52 -23.10 -7.62
N SER A 249 -5.76 -21.79 -7.80
CA SER A 249 -5.79 -20.85 -6.67
C SER A 249 -6.58 -19.59 -7.02
N ARG A 250 -7.77 -19.47 -6.44
CA ARG A 250 -8.59 -18.24 -6.56
C ARG A 250 -7.85 -16.98 -6.12
N ARG A 251 -6.98 -17.12 -5.12
CA ARG A 251 -6.17 -16.01 -4.60
C ARG A 251 -5.10 -15.56 -5.59
N LEU A 252 -4.36 -16.49 -6.20
CA LEU A 252 -3.36 -16.14 -7.23
C LEU A 252 -4.04 -15.53 -8.45
N ALA A 253 -5.19 -16.03 -8.85
CA ALA A 253 -5.98 -15.46 -9.94
C ALA A 253 -6.43 -14.02 -9.62
N ASP A 254 -6.82 -13.73 -8.39
CA ASP A 254 -7.23 -12.39 -7.97
C ASP A 254 -6.05 -11.42 -7.93
N ALA A 255 -4.92 -11.83 -7.40
CA ALA A 255 -3.68 -11.05 -7.44
C ALA A 255 -3.21 -10.79 -8.89
N ALA A 256 -3.31 -11.78 -9.77
CA ALA A 256 -3.02 -11.62 -11.18
C ALA A 256 -3.99 -10.67 -11.88
N ARG A 257 -5.30 -10.73 -11.56
CA ARG A 257 -6.28 -9.75 -12.06
C ARG A 257 -5.93 -8.32 -11.67
N PHE A 258 -5.55 -8.10 -10.41
CA PHE A 258 -5.11 -6.79 -9.93
C PHE A 258 -3.87 -6.31 -10.68
N ALA A 259 -2.84 -7.15 -10.78
CA ALA A 259 -1.59 -6.82 -11.47
C ALA A 259 -1.81 -6.52 -12.96
N THR A 260 -2.57 -7.37 -13.66
CA THR A 260 -2.86 -7.17 -15.09
C THR A 260 -3.74 -5.95 -15.34
N TRP A 261 -4.69 -5.66 -14.44
CA TRP A 261 -5.52 -4.46 -14.56
C TRP A 261 -4.65 -3.19 -14.50
N ASN A 262 -3.72 -3.10 -13.54
CA ASN A 262 -2.78 -1.97 -13.44
C ASN A 262 -1.83 -1.86 -14.65
N MET A 263 -1.52 -2.96 -15.33
CA MET A 263 -0.68 -2.96 -16.54
C MET A 263 -1.45 -2.62 -17.82
N LEU A 264 -2.77 -2.50 -17.76
CA LEU A 264 -3.66 -2.23 -18.89
C LEU A 264 -4.45 -0.93 -18.77
N HIS A 265 -4.31 -0.20 -17.65
CA HIS A 265 -5.03 1.05 -17.40
C HIS A 265 -4.06 2.08 -16.82
N ASP A 266 -4.19 3.32 -17.28
CA ASP A 266 -3.44 4.44 -16.73
C ASP A 266 -3.72 4.58 -15.23
N CYS A 267 -2.65 4.73 -14.45
CA CYS A 267 -2.71 4.91 -13.01
C CYS A 267 -1.77 6.07 -12.61
N VAL A 268 -2.20 7.30 -12.94
CA VAL A 268 -1.43 8.53 -12.74
C VAL A 268 -2.19 9.44 -11.79
N GLY A 269 -1.63 9.68 -10.61
CA GLY A 269 -2.13 10.65 -9.63
C GLY A 269 -1.34 11.96 -9.67
N PRO A 270 -1.79 13.00 -8.96
CA PRO A 270 -1.03 14.22 -8.75
C PRO A 270 0.38 13.92 -8.22
N ALA A 271 1.39 14.54 -8.84
CA ALA A 271 2.78 14.34 -8.49
C ALA A 271 3.07 14.78 -7.04
N THR A 272 3.67 13.91 -6.26
CA THR A 272 3.96 14.12 -4.84
C THR A 272 5.32 13.52 -4.49
N GLY A 273 6.04 14.19 -3.59
CA GLY A 273 7.34 13.75 -3.12
C GLY A 273 8.47 14.09 -4.08
N VAL A 274 9.67 13.60 -3.76
CA VAL A 274 10.92 13.95 -4.45
C VAL A 274 11.79 12.73 -4.78
N ARG A 275 11.52 11.58 -4.18
CA ARG A 275 12.35 10.38 -4.35
C ARG A 275 12.13 9.75 -5.72
N ARG A 276 13.23 9.29 -6.33
CA ARG A 276 13.22 8.73 -7.69
C ARG A 276 13.25 7.21 -7.67
N LEU A 277 12.49 6.60 -8.60
CA LEU A 277 12.45 5.13 -8.72
C LEU A 277 13.80 4.53 -9.09
N ALA A 278 14.59 5.24 -9.88
CA ALA A 278 15.93 4.78 -10.28
C ALA A 278 16.87 4.62 -9.07
N ASP A 279 16.84 5.58 -8.13
CA ASP A 279 17.63 5.54 -6.90
C ASP A 279 17.19 4.38 -6.00
N PHE A 280 15.87 4.21 -5.84
CA PHE A 280 15.31 3.09 -5.08
C PHE A 280 15.71 1.72 -5.68
N TYR A 281 15.74 1.59 -7.00
CA TYR A 281 16.25 0.40 -7.65
C TYR A 281 17.73 0.16 -7.37
N ALA A 282 18.55 1.21 -7.44
CA ALA A 282 19.99 1.12 -7.14
C ALA A 282 20.24 0.67 -5.70
N GLU A 283 19.51 1.21 -4.73
CA GLU A 283 19.61 0.88 -3.31
C GLU A 283 19.17 -0.56 -2.99
N ASN A 284 18.26 -1.13 -3.78
CA ASN A 284 17.62 -2.43 -3.50
C ASN A 284 17.98 -3.54 -4.50
N ARG A 285 18.88 -3.29 -5.45
CA ARG A 285 19.23 -4.26 -6.51
C ARG A 285 19.78 -5.58 -5.98
N ASP A 286 20.43 -5.56 -4.84
CA ASP A 286 21.04 -6.74 -4.21
C ASP A 286 19.99 -7.64 -3.52
N LEU A 287 18.77 -7.13 -3.32
CA LEU A 287 17.65 -7.86 -2.68
C LEU A 287 16.79 -8.67 -3.69
N VAL A 288 17.13 -8.64 -4.98
CA VAL A 288 16.37 -9.32 -6.05
C VAL A 288 17.14 -10.47 -6.69
#